data_c52a26c8ff62450654ac25cb1d649996
#
_entry.id   c52a26c8ff62450654ac25cb1d649996
#
_cell.length_a   1.000
_cell.length_b   1.000
_cell.length_c   1.000
_cell.angle_alpha   90.00
_cell.angle_beta   90.00
_cell.angle_gamma   90.00
#
_symmetry.space_group_name_H-M   'P 1'
#
loop_
_entity.id
_entity.type
_entity.pdbx_description
1 polymer ?
#
loop_
_entity_poly.entity_id
_entity_poly.type
_entity_poly.pdbx_seq_one_letter_code
_entity_poly.pdbx_strand_id
1 'polypeptide(L)'
;MVVSTYRAEVRIELKPGVADPEGANTKKALELLGFKGVKAVKTVHAFSIDLDAASQKEAQAQVDEMCKRLLVNPVIHTPRVTLQKA
;
A
#
# COMPACT_ATOMS: atom_id res chain seq x y z
N MET A 1 -0.82 16.61 27.57
CA MET A 1 -1.38 16.34 26.23
C MET A 1 -1.61 14.84 26.09
N VAL A 2 -2.80 14.46 25.65
CA VAL A 2 -3.14 13.05 25.48
C VAL A 2 -2.64 12.56 24.12
N VAL A 3 -1.84 11.50 24.14
CA VAL A 3 -1.36 10.85 22.94
C VAL A 3 -2.13 9.54 22.74
N SER A 4 -2.60 9.29 21.56
CA SER A 4 -3.28 8.05 21.19
C SER A 4 -2.46 7.29 20.15
N THR A 5 -2.64 5.99 20.14
CA THR A 5 -2.04 5.14 19.11
C THR A 5 -2.98 5.02 17.92
N TYR A 6 -2.46 5.25 16.75
CA TYR A 6 -3.20 5.11 15.50
C TYR A 6 -2.58 4.03 14.65
N ARG A 7 -3.42 3.35 13.90
CA ARG A 7 -2.98 2.34 12.93
C ARG A 7 -3.24 2.84 11.53
N ALA A 8 -2.18 2.94 10.75
CA ALA A 8 -2.26 3.30 9.36
C ALA A 8 -1.97 2.08 8.50
N GLU A 9 -2.80 1.85 7.50
CA GLU A 9 -2.50 0.89 6.45
C GLU A 9 -2.17 1.68 5.19
N VAL A 10 -0.97 1.47 4.68
CA VAL A 10 -0.50 2.11 3.45
C VAL A 10 -0.41 1.04 2.37
N ARG A 11 -1.28 1.13 1.37
CA ARG A 11 -1.27 0.25 0.21
C ARG A 11 -0.60 0.97 -0.94
N ILE A 12 0.39 0.32 -1.53
CA ILE A 12 1.19 0.89 -2.61
C ILE A 12 0.97 0.05 -3.86
N GLU A 13 0.31 0.64 -4.84
CA GLU A 13 0.03 0.01 -6.13
C GLU A 13 0.86 0.65 -7.23
N LEU A 14 1.22 -0.14 -8.22
CA LEU A 14 1.88 0.39 -9.42
C LEU A 14 0.86 1.16 -10.28
N LYS A 15 1.29 2.27 -10.84
CA LYS A 15 0.47 3.04 -11.77
C LYS A 15 0.20 2.24 -13.05
N PRO A 16 -0.92 2.50 -13.74
CA PRO A 16 -1.17 1.88 -15.04
C PRO A 16 0.00 2.11 -16.01
N GLY A 17 0.37 1.07 -16.74
CA GLY A 17 1.46 1.15 -17.71
C GLY A 17 2.84 0.84 -17.14
N VAL A 18 2.98 0.75 -15.81
CA VAL A 18 4.24 0.33 -15.19
C VAL A 18 4.32 -1.19 -15.19
N ALA A 19 5.49 -1.72 -15.58
CA ALA A 19 5.69 -3.17 -15.63
C ALA A 19 5.58 -3.81 -14.24
N ASP A 20 4.88 -4.92 -14.17
CA ASP A 20 4.68 -5.72 -12.96
C ASP A 20 5.06 -7.18 -13.24
N PRO A 21 6.35 -7.50 -13.27
CA PRO A 21 6.81 -8.86 -13.60
C PRO A 21 6.30 -9.91 -12.60
N GLU A 22 6.24 -9.57 -11.32
CA GLU A 22 5.76 -10.49 -10.27
C GLU A 22 4.30 -10.84 -10.49
N GLY A 23 3.45 -9.85 -10.75
CA GLY A 23 2.03 -10.07 -11.05
C GLY A 23 1.83 -10.90 -12.32
N ALA A 24 2.60 -10.60 -13.36
CA ALA A 24 2.55 -11.35 -14.61
C ALA A 24 2.97 -12.82 -14.43
N ASN A 25 4.03 -13.07 -13.67
CA ASN A 25 4.49 -14.42 -13.38
C ASN A 25 3.48 -15.19 -12.52
N THR A 26 2.86 -14.52 -11.56
CA THR A 26 1.81 -15.14 -10.72
C THR A 26 0.60 -15.52 -11.56
N LYS A 27 0.18 -14.64 -12.46
CA LYS A 27 -0.93 -14.94 -13.37
C LYS A 27 -0.64 -16.17 -14.21
N LYS A 28 0.56 -16.25 -14.78
CA LYS A 28 0.98 -17.39 -15.59
C LYS A 28 0.99 -18.68 -14.79
N ALA A 29 1.49 -18.63 -13.55
CA ALA A 29 1.51 -19.78 -12.66
C ALA A 29 0.09 -20.27 -12.34
N LEU A 30 -0.85 -19.35 -12.08
CA LEU A 30 -2.25 -19.69 -11.84
C LEU A 30 -2.90 -20.34 -13.06
N GLU A 31 -2.61 -19.84 -14.25
CA GLU A 31 -3.10 -20.43 -15.49
C GLU A 31 -2.58 -21.86 -15.67
N LEU A 32 -1.32 -22.10 -15.38
CA LEU A 32 -0.71 -23.43 -15.45
C LEU A 32 -1.32 -24.41 -14.46
N LEU A 33 -1.82 -23.91 -13.32
CA LEU A 33 -2.53 -24.72 -12.33
C LEU A 33 -4.00 -24.98 -12.70
N GLY A 34 -4.47 -24.45 -13.80
CA GLY A 34 -5.82 -24.70 -14.29
C GLY A 34 -6.83 -23.59 -14.01
N PHE A 35 -6.41 -22.47 -13.42
CA PHE A 35 -7.29 -21.34 -13.11
C PHE A 35 -7.44 -20.45 -14.34
N LYS A 36 -8.37 -20.80 -15.23
CA LYS A 36 -8.51 -20.11 -16.51
C LYS A 36 -9.35 -18.83 -16.47
N GLY A 37 -10.02 -18.56 -15.35
CA GLY A 37 -10.83 -17.37 -15.20
C GLY A 37 -10.08 -16.14 -14.70
N VAL A 38 -8.77 -16.24 -14.47
CA VAL A 38 -7.95 -15.13 -13.94
C VAL A 38 -7.69 -14.15 -15.08
N LYS A 39 -8.22 -12.94 -14.94
CA LYS A 39 -8.06 -11.88 -15.96
C LYS A 39 -6.85 -11.02 -15.73
N ALA A 40 -6.53 -10.75 -14.46
CA ALA A 40 -5.42 -9.88 -14.11
C ALA A 40 -4.91 -10.22 -12.71
N VAL A 41 -3.62 -10.05 -12.52
CA VAL A 41 -2.98 -10.14 -11.20
C VAL A 41 -2.08 -8.92 -11.06
N LYS A 42 -2.26 -8.19 -9.97
CA LYS A 42 -1.43 -7.03 -9.62
C LYS A 42 -0.68 -7.30 -8.33
N THR A 43 0.57 -6.89 -8.29
CA THR A 43 1.34 -6.90 -7.05
C THR A 43 1.03 -5.63 -6.28
N VAL A 44 0.64 -5.78 -5.02
CA VAL A 44 0.37 -4.66 -4.12
C VAL A 44 1.19 -4.88 -2.85
N HIS A 45 1.93 -3.84 -2.44
CA HIS A 45 2.60 -3.84 -1.15
C HIS A 45 1.74 -3.10 -0.15
N ALA A 46 1.66 -3.63 1.08
CA ALA A 46 0.91 -2.99 2.15
C ALA A 46 1.77 -2.94 3.41
N PHE A 47 1.79 -1.79 4.05
CA PHE A 47 2.45 -1.60 5.34
C PHE A 47 1.39 -1.28 6.38
N SER A 48 1.46 -1.95 7.53
CA SER A 48 0.66 -1.62 8.70
C SER A 48 1.56 -0.91 9.69
N ILE A 49 1.25 0.33 9.99
CA ILE A 49 2.09 1.18 10.83
C ILE A 49 1.29 1.60 12.05
N ASP A 50 1.79 1.26 13.24
CA ASP A 50 1.25 1.76 14.48
C ASP A 50 2.11 2.93 14.94
N LEU A 51 1.48 4.07 15.19
CA LEU A 51 2.19 5.26 15.61
C LEU A 51 1.40 6.03 16.67
N ASP A 52 2.12 6.69 17.54
CA ASP A 52 1.53 7.56 18.54
C ASP A 52 1.49 8.98 18.04
N ALA A 53 0.34 9.64 18.22
CA ALA A 53 0.16 11.01 17.80
C ALA A 53 -0.87 11.70 18.70
N ALA A 54 -0.81 13.01 18.77
CA ALA A 54 -1.73 13.79 19.60
C ALA A 54 -3.14 13.85 19.00
N SER A 55 -3.26 13.72 17.68
CA SER A 55 -4.55 13.73 16.98
C SER A 55 -4.48 12.93 15.71
N GLN A 56 -5.66 12.59 15.17
CA GLN A 56 -5.76 11.90 13.89
C GLN A 56 -5.13 12.72 12.76
N LYS A 57 -5.31 14.02 12.79
CA LYS A 57 -4.73 14.93 11.80
C LYS A 57 -3.20 14.87 11.81
N GLU A 58 -2.61 14.86 13.00
CA GLU A 58 -1.16 14.73 13.15
C GLU A 58 -0.66 13.38 12.67
N ALA A 59 -1.37 12.30 13.03
CA ALA A 59 -1.04 10.96 12.55
C ALA A 59 -1.08 10.88 11.04
N GLN A 60 -2.12 11.44 10.42
CA GLN A 60 -2.26 11.47 8.96
C GLN A 60 -1.11 12.23 8.31
N ALA A 61 -0.74 13.38 8.86
CA ALA A 61 0.38 14.18 8.35
C ALA A 61 1.70 13.42 8.41
N GLN A 62 1.95 12.71 9.51
CA GLN A 62 3.17 11.90 9.66
C GLN A 62 3.20 10.75 8.65
N VAL A 63 2.10 10.06 8.46
CA VAL A 63 2.02 8.95 7.50
C VAL A 63 2.21 9.45 6.07
N ASP A 64 1.61 10.60 5.72
CA ASP A 64 1.81 11.21 4.41
C ASP A 64 3.28 11.53 4.16
N GLU A 65 3.96 12.03 5.17
CA GLU A 65 5.39 12.32 5.09
C GLU A 65 6.23 11.05 4.94
N MET A 66 5.88 9.98 5.67
CA MET A 66 6.53 8.67 5.51
C MET A 66 6.41 8.17 4.08
N CYS A 67 5.24 8.31 3.48
CA CYS A 67 5.02 7.93 2.09
C CYS A 67 5.94 8.70 1.14
N LYS A 68 6.03 10.01 1.32
CA LYS A 68 6.87 10.86 0.47
C LYS A 68 8.36 10.53 0.57
N ARG A 69 8.82 10.27 1.79
CA ARG A 69 10.26 10.12 2.05
C ARG A 69 10.79 8.72 1.79
N LEU A 70 9.97 7.69 1.97
CA LEU A 70 10.47 6.33 1.95
C LEU A 70 9.57 5.34 1.21
N LEU A 71 8.28 5.34 1.51
CA LEU A 71 7.42 4.22 1.15
C LEU A 71 6.97 4.22 -0.31
N VAL A 72 6.88 5.37 -0.93
CA VAL A 72 6.27 5.55 -2.25
C VAL A 72 7.24 6.22 -3.21
N ASN A 73 7.38 5.65 -4.39
CA ASN A 73 8.00 6.33 -5.51
C ASN A 73 6.89 7.00 -6.32
N PRO A 74 6.77 8.33 -6.30
CA PRO A 74 5.63 9.02 -6.95
C PRO A 74 5.61 8.86 -8.47
N VAL A 75 6.71 8.45 -9.07
CA VAL A 75 6.77 8.22 -10.52
C VAL A 75 6.01 6.95 -10.92
N ILE A 76 6.11 5.89 -10.11
CA ILE A 76 5.56 4.58 -10.45
C ILE A 76 4.45 4.08 -9.52
N HIS A 77 4.26 4.70 -8.37
CA HIS A 77 3.32 4.21 -7.36
C HIS A 77 2.14 5.14 -7.14
N THR A 78 1.00 4.56 -6.80
CA THR A 78 -0.17 5.26 -6.28
C THR A 78 -0.41 4.74 -4.87
N PRO A 79 -0.26 5.59 -3.84
CA PRO A 79 -0.51 5.17 -2.46
C PRO A 79 -1.98 5.32 -2.08
N ARG A 80 -2.44 4.43 -1.21
CA ARG A 80 -3.72 4.56 -0.52
C ARG A 80 -3.49 4.40 0.97
N VAL A 81 -3.91 5.38 1.73
CA VAL A 81 -3.72 5.40 3.18
C VAL A 81 -5.08 5.31 3.86
N THR A 82 -5.20 4.33 4.76
CA THR A 82 -6.35 4.20 5.65
C THR A 82 -5.85 4.37 7.07
N LEU A 83 -6.48 5.25 7.84
CA LEU A 83 -6.07 5.55 9.20
C LEU A 83 -7.23 5.29 10.16
N GLN A 84 -6.94 4.61 11.26
CA GLN A 84 -7.92 4.38 12.31
C GLN A 84 -7.23 4.42 13.67
N LYS A 85 -8.01 4.72 14.70
CA LYS A 85 -7.51 4.69 16.07
C LYS A 85 -7.37 3.24 16.51
N ALA A 86 -6.21 2.93 17.02
CA ALA A 86 -5.91 1.57 17.50
C ALA A 86 -6.45 1.35 18.92
#